data_d1b3ca1a5273996fc07abd89f302f6df
#
_entry.id   d1b3ca1a5273996fc07abd89f302f6df
#
_cell.length_a   1.000
_cell.length_b   1.000
_cell.length_c   1.000
_cell.angle_alpha   90.00
_cell.angle_beta   90.00
_cell.angle_gamma   90.00
#
_symmetry.space_group_name_H-M   'P 1'
#
loop_
_entity.id
_entity.type
_entity.pdbx_description
1 polymer ?
#
loop_
_entity_poly.entity_id
_entity_poly.type
_entity_poly.pdbx_seq_one_letter_code
_entity_poly.pdbx_strand_id
1 'polypeptide(L)'
;MYIISHNNYISSKTNFLSYICTFIFISTLLYLYPFQSDDWIFSEANNFNDCISSTWKYYHTGNGRIIPNFLSYLNCGVLPKWCYAIITGGVFTSFLYFIIALSKVKKGIFLITLFTLLLPVPMKTIFWRCGNANYLYPALFMLLSIKLFNYSNTTNSILRYIGFFIIGLVTGISHEAVGLPLLGGFSVYLLFEKKVSKTQAILLTGIIFGLAINLLAPGTSVRVDGLQTAPFFNLIKCIYSELKTSWFSLANIVLIFFIIKQGKFGSFFKDNKLLFILWSIQIVFIHAIAIKSVPVAGRVLFYQECIAFILFLKILYSYRPSLFGNLIIEIPAFVLLAGIGFHFSGQFNSYNLTINHEIQTITNNNDSIQRANLVALLLDPNSTTNKSFSRIYNKPVLYGLKTPIYEDVYINGSLDESKQTILKGQVWYNYYNYYIRELKSSEYYAKATYWSTPYIHYAPDCINQLLEKAKKSATIPVCIIHSKNNKRFVIVPIEGETSVKKIISITLHN
;
A
#
# COMPACT_ATOMS: atom_id res chain seq x y z
N MET A 1 -2.37 -50.93 0.98
CA MET A 1 -3.45 -49.96 0.77
C MET A 1 -3.73 -49.09 2.01
N TYR A 2 -3.71 -49.63 3.22
CA TYR A 2 -3.96 -48.88 4.48
C TYR A 2 -2.93 -47.78 4.81
N ILE A 3 -1.65 -47.99 4.50
CA ILE A 3 -0.57 -47.00 4.78
C ILE A 3 -0.70 -45.75 3.91
N ILE A 4 -1.20 -45.88 2.66
CA ILE A 4 -1.36 -44.75 1.73
C ILE A 4 -2.54 -43.85 2.17
N SER A 5 -3.63 -44.45 2.71
CA SER A 5 -4.77 -43.68 3.20
C SER A 5 -4.46 -42.91 4.49
N HIS A 6 -3.64 -43.45 5.37
CA HIS A 6 -3.26 -42.80 6.62
C HIS A 6 -2.30 -41.64 6.39
N ASN A 7 -1.34 -41.78 5.47
CA ASN A 7 -0.44 -40.67 5.09
C ASN A 7 -1.15 -39.52 4.42
N ASN A 8 -2.19 -39.76 3.62
CA ASN A 8 -3.00 -38.71 3.01
C ASN A 8 -3.84 -37.95 4.05
N TYR A 9 -4.37 -38.66 5.06
CA TYR A 9 -5.17 -38.06 6.14
C TYR A 9 -4.32 -37.17 7.07
N ILE A 10 -3.14 -37.64 7.47
CA ILE A 10 -2.19 -36.87 8.29
C ILE A 10 -1.69 -35.63 7.52
N SER A 11 -1.38 -35.80 6.23
CA SER A 11 -0.97 -34.66 5.35
C SER A 11 -2.06 -33.60 5.20
N SER A 12 -3.34 -34.00 5.16
CA SER A 12 -4.47 -33.08 5.09
C SER A 12 -4.64 -32.28 6.38
N LYS A 13 -4.55 -32.93 7.54
CA LYS A 13 -4.64 -32.28 8.86
C LYS A 13 -3.49 -31.31 9.12
N THR A 14 -2.26 -31.68 8.77
CA THR A 14 -1.09 -30.85 8.96
C THR A 14 -1.17 -29.56 8.12
N ASN A 15 -1.62 -29.67 6.86
CA ASN A 15 -1.84 -28.51 6.00
C ASN A 15 -2.91 -27.57 6.57
N PHE A 16 -4.04 -28.12 7.06
CA PHE A 16 -5.10 -27.32 7.65
C PHE A 16 -4.62 -26.53 8.88
N LEU A 17 -3.88 -27.18 9.77
CA LEU A 17 -3.30 -26.51 10.95
C LEU A 17 -2.33 -25.39 10.54
N SER A 18 -1.49 -25.60 9.53
CA SER A 18 -0.56 -24.59 9.04
C SER A 18 -1.29 -23.36 8.46
N TYR A 19 -2.44 -23.55 7.79
CA TYR A 19 -3.28 -22.42 7.35
C TYR A 19 -3.87 -21.66 8.54
N ILE A 20 -4.34 -22.35 9.57
CA ILE A 20 -4.86 -21.71 10.79
C ILE A 20 -3.75 -20.89 11.48
N CYS A 21 -2.56 -21.48 11.66
CA CYS A 21 -1.43 -20.78 12.25
C CYS A 21 -1.05 -19.54 11.44
N THR A 22 -0.99 -19.64 10.11
CA THR A 22 -0.72 -18.50 9.22
C THR A 22 -1.81 -17.43 9.31
N PHE A 23 -3.08 -17.83 9.34
CA PHE A 23 -4.20 -16.91 9.52
C PHE A 23 -4.11 -16.14 10.84
N ILE A 24 -3.87 -16.85 11.96
CA ILE A 24 -3.73 -16.23 13.28
C ILE A 24 -2.53 -15.27 13.29
N PHE A 25 -1.39 -15.71 12.78
CA PHE A 25 -0.16 -14.93 12.69
C PHE A 25 -0.37 -13.61 11.93
N ILE A 26 -0.90 -13.68 10.73
CA ILE A 26 -1.15 -12.49 9.88
C ILE A 26 -2.23 -11.59 10.48
N SER A 27 -3.32 -12.16 11.01
CA SER A 27 -4.38 -11.38 11.67
C SER A 27 -3.84 -10.63 12.88
N THR A 28 -2.95 -11.24 13.66
CA THR A 28 -2.29 -10.58 14.79
C THR A 28 -1.44 -9.40 14.34
N LEU A 29 -0.62 -9.55 13.30
CA LEU A 29 0.19 -8.46 12.76
C LEU A 29 -0.67 -7.33 12.18
N LEU A 30 -1.74 -7.66 11.47
CA LEU A 30 -2.71 -6.67 10.95
C LEU A 30 -3.42 -5.93 12.08
N TYR A 31 -3.76 -6.61 13.17
CA TYR A 31 -4.33 -5.99 14.36
C TYR A 31 -3.36 -5.02 15.02
N LEU A 32 -2.09 -5.37 15.13
CA LEU A 32 -1.06 -4.52 15.73
C LEU A 32 -0.64 -3.37 14.83
N TYR A 33 -0.80 -3.53 13.51
CA TYR A 33 -0.36 -2.54 12.54
C TYR A 33 -1.05 -1.20 12.75
N PRO A 34 -0.30 -0.10 12.90
CA PRO A 34 -0.87 1.20 13.19
C PRO A 34 -1.52 1.85 11.97
N PHE A 35 -2.37 2.84 12.20
CA PHE A 35 -2.89 3.71 11.15
C PHE A 35 -1.79 4.54 10.50
N GLN A 36 -1.86 4.72 9.16
CA GLN A 36 -0.88 5.52 8.42
C GLN A 36 -1.47 6.28 7.25
N SER A 37 -0.81 7.38 6.91
CA SER A 37 -0.99 8.06 5.63
C SER A 37 -2.49 8.21 5.28
N ASP A 38 -2.88 7.66 4.15
CA ASP A 38 -4.23 7.72 3.62
C ASP A 38 -5.28 7.04 4.53
N ASP A 39 -4.87 6.17 5.47
CA ASP A 39 -5.83 5.56 6.41
C ASP A 39 -6.62 6.61 7.18
N TRP A 40 -6.01 7.75 7.50
CA TRP A 40 -6.65 8.86 8.17
C TRP A 40 -7.71 9.54 7.30
N ILE A 41 -7.45 9.67 6.01
CA ILE A 41 -8.39 10.23 5.04
C ILE A 41 -9.58 9.29 4.87
N PHE A 42 -9.30 8.01 4.63
CA PHE A 42 -10.34 7.00 4.44
C PHE A 42 -11.10 6.65 5.72
N SER A 43 -10.63 7.09 6.89
CA SER A 43 -11.33 6.91 8.16
C SER A 43 -12.45 7.93 8.40
N GLU A 44 -12.74 8.84 7.47
CA GLU A 44 -13.83 9.82 7.59
C GLU A 44 -15.23 9.17 7.60
N ALA A 45 -15.40 8.01 6.98
CA ALA A 45 -16.65 7.27 6.96
C ALA A 45 -16.99 6.72 8.36
N ASN A 46 -18.21 6.97 8.84
CA ASN A 46 -18.68 6.54 10.16
C ASN A 46 -19.61 5.33 10.10
N ASN A 47 -20.20 5.07 8.95
CA ASN A 47 -21.13 3.98 8.70
C ASN A 47 -21.04 3.51 7.24
N PHE A 48 -21.82 2.48 6.90
CA PHE A 48 -21.81 1.88 5.58
C PHE A 48 -22.29 2.84 4.48
N ASN A 49 -23.26 3.69 4.76
CA ASN A 49 -23.76 4.68 3.80
C ASN A 49 -22.70 5.76 3.50
N ASP A 50 -21.94 6.16 4.52
CA ASP A 50 -20.79 7.06 4.33
C ASP A 50 -19.74 6.42 3.44
N CYS A 51 -19.47 5.10 3.58
CA CYS A 51 -18.55 4.40 2.69
C CYS A 51 -19.01 4.48 1.23
N ILE A 52 -20.29 4.27 0.96
CA ILE A 52 -20.84 4.35 -0.40
C ILE A 52 -20.74 5.77 -0.95
N SER A 53 -21.20 6.77 -0.19
CA SER A 53 -21.20 8.17 -0.62
C SER A 53 -19.79 8.73 -0.81
N SER A 54 -18.86 8.42 0.10
CA SER A 54 -17.46 8.82 -0.02
C SER A 54 -16.76 8.11 -1.18
N THR A 55 -17.05 6.83 -1.41
CA THR A 55 -16.54 6.10 -2.59
C THR A 55 -17.04 6.72 -3.89
N TRP A 56 -18.34 7.07 -3.94
CA TRP A 56 -18.91 7.73 -5.11
C TRP A 56 -18.30 9.10 -5.36
N LYS A 57 -18.12 9.90 -4.31
CA LYS A 57 -17.40 11.17 -4.38
C LYS A 57 -15.98 10.97 -4.91
N TYR A 58 -15.25 9.99 -4.37
CA TYR A 58 -13.87 9.72 -4.77
C TYR A 58 -13.76 9.20 -6.21
N TYR A 59 -14.78 8.47 -6.70
CA TYR A 59 -14.89 8.06 -8.10
C TYR A 59 -14.88 9.26 -9.05
N HIS A 60 -15.48 10.39 -8.65
CA HIS A 60 -15.50 11.61 -9.46
C HIS A 60 -14.27 12.51 -9.28
N THR A 61 -13.59 12.45 -8.12
CA THR A 61 -12.53 13.40 -7.78
C THR A 61 -11.14 12.78 -7.67
N GLY A 62 -11.03 11.47 -7.52
CA GLY A 62 -9.77 10.79 -7.23
C GLY A 62 -9.37 9.73 -8.25
N ASN A 63 -10.09 8.61 -8.31
CA ASN A 63 -9.84 7.52 -9.27
C ASN A 63 -11.04 6.57 -9.37
N GLY A 64 -11.04 5.73 -10.44
CA GLY A 64 -12.12 4.80 -10.75
C GLY A 64 -12.11 3.46 -9.99
N ARG A 65 -11.22 3.25 -9.02
CA ARG A 65 -11.07 2.00 -8.28
C ARG A 65 -12.16 1.84 -7.22
N ILE A 66 -13.41 1.60 -7.61
CA ILE A 66 -14.56 1.57 -6.70
C ILE A 66 -14.35 0.57 -5.57
N ILE A 67 -13.94 -0.69 -5.86
CA ILE A 67 -13.79 -1.74 -4.84
C ILE A 67 -12.69 -1.40 -3.83
N PRO A 68 -11.46 -1.07 -4.22
CA PRO A 68 -10.41 -0.65 -3.29
C PRO A 68 -10.76 0.57 -2.45
N ASN A 69 -11.39 1.59 -3.05
CA ASN A 69 -11.78 2.79 -2.31
C ASN A 69 -12.86 2.47 -1.26
N PHE A 70 -13.90 1.72 -1.66
CA PHE A 70 -14.93 1.26 -0.73
C PHE A 70 -14.35 0.44 0.42
N LEU A 71 -13.46 -0.51 0.13
CA LEU A 71 -12.78 -1.31 1.14
C LEU A 71 -11.87 -0.46 2.04
N SER A 72 -11.21 0.58 1.49
CA SER A 72 -10.42 1.50 2.29
C SER A 72 -11.28 2.27 3.30
N TYR A 73 -12.43 2.85 2.87
CA TYR A 73 -13.38 3.50 3.77
C TYR A 73 -13.94 2.53 4.81
N LEU A 74 -14.30 1.32 4.40
CA LEU A 74 -14.83 0.29 5.28
C LEU A 74 -13.79 -0.14 6.33
N ASN A 75 -12.57 -0.44 5.90
CA ASN A 75 -11.50 -0.94 6.75
C ASN A 75 -10.94 0.12 7.71
N CYS A 76 -10.91 1.38 7.29
CA CYS A 76 -10.35 2.46 8.09
C CYS A 76 -11.40 3.16 8.95
N GLY A 77 -12.63 3.30 8.44
CA GLY A 77 -13.68 4.11 9.07
C GLY A 77 -14.65 3.32 9.90
N VAL A 78 -15.16 2.22 9.38
CA VAL A 78 -16.34 1.54 9.92
C VAL A 78 -16.02 0.27 10.70
N LEU A 79 -15.12 -0.56 10.17
CA LEU A 79 -14.81 -1.82 10.83
C LEU A 79 -13.98 -1.61 12.11
N PRO A 80 -14.37 -2.25 13.23
CA PRO A 80 -13.51 -2.38 14.38
C PRO A 80 -12.16 -3.00 13.99
N LYS A 81 -11.10 -2.59 14.65
CA LYS A 81 -9.72 -3.01 14.34
C LYS A 81 -9.56 -4.54 14.29
N TRP A 82 -10.18 -5.26 15.22
CA TRP A 82 -10.17 -6.72 15.28
C TRP A 82 -10.92 -7.36 14.11
N CYS A 83 -12.05 -6.78 13.72
CA CYS A 83 -12.87 -7.27 12.60
C CYS A 83 -12.12 -7.13 11.27
N TYR A 84 -11.55 -5.93 11.04
CA TYR A 84 -10.65 -5.69 9.91
C TYR A 84 -9.50 -6.72 9.86
N ALA A 85 -8.84 -6.97 10.99
CA ALA A 85 -7.70 -7.88 11.05
C ALA A 85 -8.09 -9.32 10.69
N ILE A 86 -9.24 -9.79 11.18
CA ILE A 86 -9.77 -11.12 10.88
C ILE A 86 -10.14 -11.24 9.40
N ILE A 87 -10.89 -10.28 8.85
CA ILE A 87 -11.31 -10.31 7.44
C ILE A 87 -10.08 -10.27 6.52
N THR A 88 -9.17 -9.34 6.74
CA THR A 88 -7.97 -9.19 5.91
C THR A 88 -6.99 -10.37 6.08
N GLY A 89 -6.89 -10.94 7.28
CA GLY A 89 -6.17 -12.19 7.51
C GLY A 89 -6.75 -13.37 6.73
N GLY A 90 -8.08 -13.45 6.64
CA GLY A 90 -8.79 -14.40 5.78
C GLY A 90 -8.51 -14.18 4.29
N VAL A 91 -8.48 -12.92 3.84
CA VAL A 91 -8.11 -12.55 2.46
C VAL A 91 -6.67 -12.96 2.15
N PHE A 92 -5.71 -12.70 3.05
CA PHE A 92 -4.34 -13.15 2.89
C PHE A 92 -4.22 -14.67 2.82
N THR A 93 -4.92 -15.38 3.70
CA THR A 93 -4.91 -16.85 3.71
C THR A 93 -5.51 -17.41 2.41
N SER A 94 -6.57 -16.80 1.90
CA SER A 94 -7.16 -17.13 0.60
C SER A 94 -6.20 -16.83 -0.56
N PHE A 95 -5.52 -15.70 -0.52
CA PHE A 95 -4.47 -15.35 -1.47
C PHE A 95 -3.35 -16.41 -1.51
N LEU A 96 -2.86 -16.83 -0.34
CA LEU A 96 -1.88 -17.89 -0.20
C LEU A 96 -2.40 -19.24 -0.75
N TYR A 97 -3.66 -19.58 -0.46
CA TYR A 97 -4.30 -20.77 -1.01
C TYR A 97 -4.30 -20.77 -2.54
N PHE A 98 -4.64 -19.64 -3.19
CA PHE A 98 -4.64 -19.55 -4.66
C PHE A 98 -3.23 -19.60 -5.25
N ILE A 99 -2.21 -19.02 -4.61
CA ILE A 99 -0.80 -19.19 -5.00
C ILE A 99 -0.43 -20.68 -5.00
N ILE A 100 -0.73 -21.38 -3.92
CA ILE A 100 -0.48 -22.83 -3.77
C ILE A 100 -1.25 -23.64 -4.82
N ALA A 101 -2.53 -23.34 -5.01
CA ALA A 101 -3.36 -24.04 -5.98
C ALA A 101 -2.90 -23.84 -7.44
N LEU A 102 -2.45 -22.63 -7.80
CA LEU A 102 -1.94 -22.30 -9.13
C LEU A 102 -0.52 -22.84 -9.35
N SER A 103 0.32 -22.85 -8.33
CA SER A 103 1.66 -23.44 -8.41
C SER A 103 1.65 -24.96 -8.39
N LYS A 104 0.54 -25.60 -8.00
CA LYS A 104 0.38 -27.03 -7.80
C LYS A 104 1.32 -27.63 -6.72
N VAL A 105 1.86 -26.81 -5.85
CA VAL A 105 2.60 -27.23 -4.67
C VAL A 105 1.62 -27.80 -3.64
N LYS A 106 1.93 -28.95 -3.05
CA LYS A 106 0.97 -29.63 -2.16
C LYS A 106 1.21 -29.40 -0.68
N LYS A 107 2.41 -28.95 -0.31
CA LYS A 107 2.87 -28.81 1.08
C LYS A 107 3.80 -27.61 1.18
N GLY A 108 4.20 -27.21 2.38
CA GLY A 108 5.20 -26.15 2.52
C GLY A 108 4.61 -24.78 2.83
N ILE A 109 3.51 -24.73 3.59
CA ILE A 109 2.75 -23.50 3.82
C ILE A 109 3.59 -22.43 4.54
N PHE A 110 4.37 -22.81 5.56
CA PHE A 110 5.21 -21.85 6.29
C PHE A 110 6.34 -21.31 5.41
N LEU A 111 6.99 -22.16 4.61
CA LEU A 111 8.00 -21.75 3.65
C LEU A 111 7.41 -20.80 2.60
N ILE A 112 6.24 -21.12 2.05
CA ILE A 112 5.56 -20.28 1.06
C ILE A 112 5.10 -18.96 1.70
N THR A 113 4.60 -18.98 2.94
CA THR A 113 4.27 -17.77 3.70
C THR A 113 5.50 -16.89 3.91
N LEU A 114 6.63 -17.47 4.27
CA LEU A 114 7.89 -16.75 4.40
C LEU A 114 8.28 -16.08 3.07
N PHE A 115 8.17 -16.79 1.96
CA PHE A 115 8.43 -16.22 0.63
C PHE A 115 7.44 -15.11 0.25
N THR A 116 6.18 -15.14 0.69
CA THR A 116 5.25 -14.04 0.42
C THR A 116 5.66 -12.73 1.07
N LEU A 117 6.45 -12.77 2.15
CA LEU A 117 7.02 -11.58 2.77
C LEU A 117 8.18 -10.96 1.96
N LEU A 118 8.69 -11.68 0.92
CA LEU A 118 9.66 -11.14 -0.04
C LEU A 118 8.99 -10.47 -1.25
N LEU A 119 7.65 -10.50 -1.36
CA LEU A 119 6.94 -9.74 -2.37
C LEU A 119 7.19 -8.23 -2.20
N PRO A 120 7.07 -7.44 -3.27
CA PRO A 120 7.41 -6.02 -3.23
C PRO A 120 6.68 -5.26 -2.14
N VAL A 121 7.45 -4.63 -1.27
CA VAL A 121 6.99 -3.69 -0.23
C VAL A 121 5.84 -4.24 0.64
N PRO A 122 6.00 -5.42 1.29
CA PRO A 122 4.91 -6.11 1.97
C PRO A 122 4.23 -5.25 3.05
N MET A 123 4.98 -4.36 3.70
CA MET A 123 4.42 -3.41 4.66
C MET A 123 3.37 -2.48 4.03
N LYS A 124 3.53 -2.11 2.75
CA LYS A 124 2.63 -1.22 2.03
C LYS A 124 1.58 -1.94 1.18
N THR A 125 1.75 -3.23 0.91
CA THR A 125 0.84 -4.00 0.05
C THR A 125 0.00 -5.00 0.82
N ILE A 126 0.50 -5.53 1.95
CA ILE A 126 -0.17 -6.55 2.76
C ILE A 126 -0.66 -5.97 4.09
N PHE A 127 0.18 -5.20 4.81
CA PHE A 127 -0.15 -4.79 6.18
C PHE A 127 -0.83 -3.43 6.27
N TRP A 128 -0.49 -2.47 5.42
CA TRP A 128 -1.12 -1.15 5.41
C TRP A 128 -2.59 -1.26 4.96
N ARG A 129 -3.55 -0.65 5.71
CA ARG A 129 -4.99 -0.82 5.47
C ARG A 129 -5.44 -0.35 4.10
N CYS A 130 -5.14 0.88 3.71
CA CYS A 130 -5.40 1.36 2.35
C CYS A 130 -4.58 0.61 1.31
N GLY A 131 -3.37 0.19 1.68
CA GLY A 131 -2.48 -0.59 0.82
C GLY A 131 -3.06 -1.96 0.52
N ASN A 132 -3.50 -2.72 1.52
CA ASN A 132 -4.05 -4.05 1.25
C ASN A 132 -5.37 -3.97 0.45
N ALA A 133 -6.21 -2.97 0.69
CA ALA A 133 -7.40 -2.74 -0.12
C ALA A 133 -7.06 -2.49 -1.59
N ASN A 134 -5.94 -1.79 -1.88
CA ASN A 134 -5.50 -1.46 -3.24
C ASN A 134 -4.60 -2.53 -3.89
N TYR A 135 -3.96 -3.42 -3.13
CA TYR A 135 -2.99 -4.38 -3.66
C TYR A 135 -3.32 -5.83 -3.33
N LEU A 136 -3.55 -6.20 -2.06
CA LEU A 136 -3.80 -7.58 -1.66
C LEU A 136 -5.16 -8.10 -2.16
N TYR A 137 -6.22 -7.31 -1.98
CA TYR A 137 -7.56 -7.70 -2.44
C TYR A 137 -7.62 -7.82 -3.97
N PRO A 138 -7.13 -6.84 -4.77
CA PRO A 138 -7.07 -7.00 -6.22
C PRO A 138 -6.18 -8.17 -6.68
N ALA A 139 -5.08 -8.46 -5.97
CA ALA A 139 -4.26 -9.62 -6.26
C ALA A 139 -5.01 -10.94 -6.02
N LEU A 140 -5.82 -11.02 -4.96
CA LEU A 140 -6.71 -12.17 -4.74
C LEU A 140 -7.68 -12.35 -5.90
N PHE A 141 -8.33 -11.28 -6.37
CA PHE A 141 -9.24 -11.32 -7.52
C PHE A 141 -8.50 -11.69 -8.82
N MET A 142 -7.28 -11.21 -9.00
CA MET A 142 -6.39 -11.61 -10.09
C MET A 142 -6.14 -13.14 -10.08
N LEU A 143 -5.72 -13.69 -8.95
CA LEU A 143 -5.43 -15.13 -8.83
C LEU A 143 -6.69 -15.98 -9.01
N LEU A 144 -7.81 -15.54 -8.48
CA LEU A 144 -9.11 -16.19 -8.67
C LEU A 144 -9.51 -16.18 -10.15
N SER A 145 -9.34 -15.05 -10.85
CA SER A 145 -9.62 -14.95 -12.30
C SER A 145 -8.72 -15.88 -13.10
N ILE A 146 -7.42 -15.99 -12.79
CA ILE A 146 -6.49 -16.93 -13.44
C ILE A 146 -6.95 -18.38 -13.17
N LYS A 147 -7.36 -18.70 -11.96
CA LYS A 147 -7.87 -20.03 -11.62
C LYS A 147 -9.15 -20.38 -12.38
N LEU A 148 -10.10 -19.44 -12.45
CA LEU A 148 -11.36 -19.62 -13.18
C LEU A 148 -11.16 -19.71 -14.68
N PHE A 149 -10.25 -18.92 -15.25
CA PHE A 149 -9.92 -18.96 -16.67
C PHE A 149 -9.41 -20.34 -17.13
N ASN A 150 -8.69 -21.05 -16.25
CA ASN A 150 -8.21 -22.42 -16.47
C ASN A 150 -9.26 -23.50 -16.17
N TYR A 151 -10.46 -23.11 -15.75
CA TYR A 151 -11.48 -24.06 -15.35
C TYR A 151 -12.24 -24.61 -16.56
N SER A 152 -12.10 -25.91 -16.83
CA SER A 152 -12.58 -26.58 -18.04
C SER A 152 -13.88 -27.40 -17.86
N ASN A 153 -14.67 -27.16 -16.82
CA ASN A 153 -15.86 -27.97 -16.55
C ASN A 153 -17.02 -27.62 -17.51
N THR A 154 -17.66 -28.65 -18.02
CA THR A 154 -18.68 -28.60 -19.10
C THR A 154 -20.11 -28.38 -18.60
N THR A 155 -20.37 -28.32 -17.28
CA THR A 155 -21.74 -28.14 -16.77
C THR A 155 -22.26 -26.72 -17.05
N ASN A 156 -23.35 -26.61 -17.78
CA ASN A 156 -24.04 -25.36 -18.10
C ASN A 156 -24.96 -24.97 -16.93
N SER A 157 -24.51 -24.07 -16.07
CA SER A 157 -25.30 -23.49 -14.99
C SER A 157 -25.31 -21.97 -15.09
N ILE A 158 -26.48 -21.36 -15.08
CA ILE A 158 -26.64 -19.89 -15.11
C ILE A 158 -25.96 -19.22 -13.92
N LEU A 159 -26.05 -19.79 -12.72
CA LEU A 159 -25.39 -19.28 -11.52
C LEU A 159 -23.87 -19.24 -11.68
N ARG A 160 -23.30 -20.24 -12.37
CA ARG A 160 -21.87 -20.25 -12.69
C ARG A 160 -21.51 -19.10 -13.63
N TYR A 161 -22.26 -18.88 -14.68
CA TYR A 161 -22.02 -17.78 -15.61
C TYR A 161 -22.11 -16.43 -14.93
N ILE A 162 -23.10 -16.23 -14.05
CA ILE A 162 -23.21 -15.04 -13.21
C ILE A 162 -21.95 -14.89 -12.32
N GLY A 163 -21.51 -15.97 -11.68
CA GLY A 163 -20.30 -15.96 -10.85
C GLY A 163 -19.04 -15.58 -11.64
N PHE A 164 -18.83 -16.12 -12.83
CA PHE A 164 -17.71 -15.77 -13.70
C PHE A 164 -17.75 -14.30 -14.13
N PHE A 165 -18.94 -13.81 -14.51
CA PHE A 165 -19.14 -12.41 -14.86
C PHE A 165 -18.82 -11.49 -13.68
N ILE A 166 -19.37 -11.78 -12.48
CA ILE A 166 -19.13 -10.96 -11.26
C ILE A 166 -17.66 -10.93 -10.89
N ILE A 167 -16.96 -12.08 -10.91
CA ILE A 167 -15.52 -12.10 -10.61
C ILE A 167 -14.74 -11.30 -11.66
N GLY A 168 -15.07 -11.43 -12.94
CA GLY A 168 -14.46 -10.60 -13.98
C GLY A 168 -14.71 -9.11 -13.75
N LEU A 169 -15.96 -8.72 -13.47
CA LEU A 169 -16.35 -7.34 -13.18
C LEU A 169 -15.58 -6.77 -11.98
N VAL A 170 -15.58 -7.48 -10.87
CA VAL A 170 -14.84 -7.08 -9.63
C VAL A 170 -13.35 -6.94 -9.92
N THR A 171 -12.76 -7.86 -10.69
CA THR A 171 -11.34 -7.81 -11.06
C THR A 171 -11.03 -6.56 -11.90
N GLY A 172 -11.87 -6.25 -12.90
CA GLY A 172 -11.71 -5.06 -13.76
C GLY A 172 -11.88 -3.74 -13.00
N ILE A 173 -12.85 -3.64 -12.09
CA ILE A 173 -13.11 -2.44 -11.28
C ILE A 173 -12.03 -2.24 -10.22
N SER A 174 -11.36 -3.31 -9.77
CA SER A 174 -10.44 -3.25 -8.64
C SER A 174 -9.19 -2.43 -8.92
N HIS A 175 -8.47 -2.71 -9.99
CA HIS A 175 -7.22 -2.00 -10.28
C HIS A 175 -6.85 -2.15 -11.76
N GLU A 176 -6.53 -1.03 -12.42
CA GLU A 176 -6.11 -1.01 -13.82
C GLU A 176 -4.86 -1.86 -14.10
N ALA A 177 -3.90 -1.88 -13.16
CA ALA A 177 -2.70 -2.71 -13.27
C ALA A 177 -2.96 -4.21 -13.06
N VAL A 178 -4.19 -4.61 -12.73
CA VAL A 178 -4.65 -6.00 -12.70
C VAL A 178 -5.50 -6.29 -13.94
N GLY A 179 -6.53 -5.49 -14.16
CA GLY A 179 -7.52 -5.75 -15.19
C GLY A 179 -6.95 -5.69 -16.61
N LEU A 180 -6.16 -4.66 -16.95
CA LEU A 180 -5.57 -4.49 -18.28
C LEU A 180 -4.60 -5.62 -18.64
N PRO A 181 -3.60 -5.96 -17.78
CA PRO A 181 -2.71 -7.09 -18.11
C PRO A 181 -3.39 -8.44 -18.15
N LEU A 182 -4.42 -8.69 -17.33
CA LEU A 182 -5.19 -9.92 -17.41
C LEU A 182 -5.96 -10.01 -18.72
N LEU A 183 -6.63 -8.92 -19.11
CA LEU A 183 -7.36 -8.88 -20.40
C LEU A 183 -6.39 -9.12 -21.56
N GLY A 184 -5.26 -8.41 -21.60
CA GLY A 184 -4.22 -8.59 -22.62
C GLY A 184 -3.65 -10.02 -22.62
N GLY A 185 -3.26 -10.54 -21.47
CA GLY A 185 -2.67 -11.87 -21.34
C GLY A 185 -3.63 -13.00 -21.68
N PHE A 186 -4.89 -12.92 -21.24
CA PHE A 186 -5.92 -13.89 -21.61
C PHE A 186 -6.23 -13.83 -23.10
N SER A 187 -6.32 -12.64 -23.69
CA SER A 187 -6.55 -12.49 -25.13
C SER A 187 -5.41 -13.10 -25.96
N VAL A 188 -4.16 -12.80 -25.61
CA VAL A 188 -2.97 -13.39 -26.25
C VAL A 188 -2.98 -14.91 -26.11
N TYR A 189 -3.28 -15.44 -24.92
CA TYR A 189 -3.36 -16.87 -24.70
C TYR A 189 -4.42 -17.52 -25.61
N LEU A 190 -5.63 -16.94 -25.72
CA LEU A 190 -6.71 -17.46 -26.56
C LEU A 190 -6.37 -17.42 -28.05
N LEU A 191 -5.63 -16.41 -28.51
CA LEU A 191 -5.12 -16.36 -29.89
C LEU A 191 -4.21 -17.56 -30.19
N PHE A 192 -3.38 -17.97 -29.22
CA PHE A 192 -2.54 -19.16 -29.37
C PHE A 192 -3.33 -20.47 -29.32
N GLU A 193 -4.34 -20.56 -28.46
CA GLU A 193 -5.14 -21.79 -28.29
C GLU A 193 -6.21 -21.95 -29.38
N LYS A 194 -6.58 -20.87 -30.10
CA LYS A 194 -7.62 -20.82 -31.12
C LYS A 194 -8.97 -21.38 -30.67
N LYS A 195 -9.22 -21.43 -29.37
CA LYS A 195 -10.45 -21.93 -28.75
C LYS A 195 -10.84 -21.03 -27.58
N VAL A 196 -12.12 -20.69 -27.51
CA VAL A 196 -12.70 -19.89 -26.43
C VAL A 196 -13.89 -20.65 -25.86
N SER A 197 -13.84 -20.94 -24.55
CA SER A 197 -15.01 -21.51 -23.86
C SER A 197 -15.99 -20.40 -23.47
N LYS A 198 -17.28 -20.77 -23.30
CA LYS A 198 -18.31 -19.81 -22.84
C LYS A 198 -17.94 -19.14 -21.51
N THR A 199 -17.38 -19.88 -20.57
CA THR A 199 -16.94 -19.35 -19.26
C THR A 199 -15.81 -18.36 -19.40
N GLN A 200 -14.83 -18.61 -20.26
CA GLN A 200 -13.74 -17.66 -20.55
C GLN A 200 -14.28 -16.37 -21.17
N ALA A 201 -15.18 -16.48 -22.16
CA ALA A 201 -15.80 -15.31 -22.79
C ALA A 201 -16.56 -14.46 -21.76
N ILE A 202 -17.35 -15.09 -20.87
CA ILE A 202 -18.12 -14.40 -19.84
C ILE A 202 -17.20 -13.72 -18.82
N LEU A 203 -16.12 -14.38 -18.38
CA LEU A 203 -15.13 -13.79 -17.48
C LEU A 203 -14.47 -12.57 -18.13
N LEU A 204 -14.05 -12.67 -19.39
CA LEU A 204 -13.47 -11.55 -20.15
C LEU A 204 -14.45 -10.40 -20.31
N THR A 205 -15.70 -10.69 -20.63
CA THR A 205 -16.76 -9.66 -20.71
C THR A 205 -16.88 -8.93 -19.37
N GLY A 206 -16.90 -9.65 -18.24
CA GLY A 206 -16.89 -9.03 -16.92
C GLY A 206 -15.68 -8.13 -16.71
N ILE A 207 -14.46 -8.57 -17.05
CA ILE A 207 -13.23 -7.76 -16.93
C ILE A 207 -13.34 -6.49 -17.79
N ILE A 208 -13.84 -6.59 -19.03
CA ILE A 208 -14.01 -5.44 -19.93
C ILE A 208 -14.97 -4.41 -19.33
N PHE A 209 -16.13 -4.85 -18.85
CA PHE A 209 -17.10 -3.95 -18.22
C PHE A 209 -16.51 -3.29 -16.96
N GLY A 210 -15.84 -4.07 -16.12
CA GLY A 210 -15.18 -3.53 -14.92
C GLY A 210 -14.08 -2.52 -15.23
N LEU A 211 -13.26 -2.79 -16.25
CA LEU A 211 -12.24 -1.86 -16.73
C LEU A 211 -12.86 -0.59 -17.32
N ALA A 212 -13.95 -0.71 -18.09
CA ALA A 212 -14.64 0.45 -18.62
C ALA A 212 -15.12 1.37 -17.49
N ILE A 213 -15.74 0.82 -16.44
CA ILE A 213 -16.15 1.58 -15.27
C ILE A 213 -14.95 2.27 -14.60
N ASN A 214 -13.83 1.57 -14.43
CA ASN A 214 -12.63 2.11 -13.77
C ASN A 214 -11.96 3.21 -14.60
N LEU A 215 -11.72 2.96 -15.89
CA LEU A 215 -10.93 3.87 -16.74
C LEU A 215 -11.71 5.09 -17.20
N LEU A 216 -13.04 4.97 -17.36
CA LEU A 216 -13.93 6.09 -17.75
C LEU A 216 -14.37 6.94 -16.55
N ALA A 217 -13.89 6.65 -15.35
CA ALA A 217 -14.21 7.43 -14.17
C ALA A 217 -13.70 8.87 -14.31
N PRO A 218 -14.53 9.89 -13.99
CA PRO A 218 -14.10 11.30 -14.07
C PRO A 218 -12.85 11.59 -13.23
N GLY A 219 -12.73 11.00 -12.03
CA GLY A 219 -11.55 11.14 -11.17
C GLY A 219 -10.25 10.57 -11.77
N THR A 220 -10.34 9.63 -12.69
CA THR A 220 -9.15 9.07 -13.37
C THR A 220 -8.53 10.10 -14.32
N SER A 221 -9.32 10.86 -15.07
CA SER A 221 -8.83 11.92 -15.96
C SER A 221 -8.19 13.05 -15.16
N VAL A 222 -8.83 13.51 -14.08
CA VAL A 222 -8.26 14.56 -13.19
C VAL A 222 -6.87 14.17 -12.67
N ARG A 223 -6.69 12.90 -12.34
CA ARG A 223 -5.39 12.39 -11.86
C ARG A 223 -4.33 12.35 -12.96
N VAL A 224 -4.70 12.03 -14.19
CA VAL A 224 -3.76 11.93 -15.33
C VAL A 224 -3.30 13.31 -15.77
N ASP A 225 -4.19 14.30 -15.81
CA ASP A 225 -3.90 15.67 -16.26
C ASP A 225 -2.88 16.39 -15.36
N GLY A 226 -2.77 16.00 -14.10
CA GLY A 226 -1.79 16.55 -13.14
C GLY A 226 -0.38 15.96 -13.22
N LEU A 227 -0.11 14.99 -14.10
CA LEU A 227 1.17 14.29 -14.13
C LEU A 227 2.19 14.95 -15.06
N GLN A 228 3.31 15.39 -14.50
CA GLN A 228 4.47 15.83 -15.30
C GLN A 228 5.20 14.60 -15.87
N THR A 229 5.41 14.57 -17.18
CA THR A 229 6.05 13.45 -17.86
C THR A 229 7.56 13.67 -18.01
N ALA A 230 8.35 12.76 -17.48
CA ALA A 230 9.78 12.62 -17.78
C ALA A 230 10.04 11.15 -18.21
N PRO A 231 9.65 10.76 -19.45
CA PRO A 231 9.49 9.36 -19.85
C PRO A 231 10.72 8.50 -19.64
N PHE A 232 11.88 8.99 -20.09
CA PHE A 232 13.15 8.24 -19.98
C PHE A 232 13.58 8.06 -18.51
N PHE A 233 13.49 9.09 -17.72
CA PHE A 233 13.86 9.06 -16.30
C PHE A 233 12.91 8.19 -15.48
N ASN A 234 11.63 8.22 -15.80
CA ASN A 234 10.63 7.35 -15.17
C ASN A 234 10.87 5.88 -15.49
N LEU A 235 11.25 5.56 -16.74
CA LEU A 235 11.61 4.20 -17.14
C LEU A 235 12.83 3.69 -16.37
N ILE A 236 13.89 4.51 -16.25
CA ILE A 236 15.09 4.15 -15.47
C ILE A 236 14.71 3.90 -13.99
N LYS A 237 13.90 4.76 -13.39
CA LYS A 237 13.40 4.56 -12.01
C LYS A 237 12.58 3.30 -11.87
N CYS A 238 11.77 2.94 -12.87
CA CYS A 238 10.99 1.71 -12.89
C CYS A 238 11.91 0.49 -12.91
N ILE A 239 12.89 0.45 -13.82
CA ILE A 239 13.89 -0.62 -13.91
C ILE A 239 14.69 -0.74 -12.60
N TYR A 240 15.13 0.38 -12.02
CA TYR A 240 15.83 0.38 -10.73
C TYR A 240 14.95 -0.18 -9.60
N SER A 241 13.70 0.22 -9.54
CA SER A 241 12.74 -0.31 -8.57
C SER A 241 12.53 -1.81 -8.75
N GLU A 242 12.44 -2.27 -9.99
CA GLU A 242 12.29 -3.68 -10.36
C GLU A 242 13.51 -4.50 -9.93
N LEU A 243 14.70 -4.06 -10.24
CA LEU A 243 15.95 -4.71 -9.80
C LEU A 243 16.06 -4.79 -8.27
N LYS A 244 15.51 -3.82 -7.55
CA LYS A 244 15.56 -3.77 -6.09
C LYS A 244 14.50 -4.65 -5.41
N THR A 245 13.34 -4.85 -6.03
CA THR A 245 12.18 -5.44 -5.33
C THR A 245 11.57 -6.66 -6.02
N SER A 246 11.95 -6.97 -7.27
CA SER A 246 11.35 -8.06 -8.05
C SER A 246 12.17 -9.34 -8.00
N TRP A 247 12.34 -9.87 -6.79
CA TRP A 247 13.19 -11.03 -6.51
C TRP A 247 12.76 -12.30 -7.25
N PHE A 248 11.44 -12.55 -7.39
CA PHE A 248 10.95 -13.75 -8.06
C PHE A 248 11.08 -13.65 -9.57
N SER A 249 10.90 -12.46 -10.15
CA SER A 249 11.17 -12.23 -11.57
C SER A 249 12.66 -12.47 -11.89
N LEU A 250 13.57 -11.93 -11.10
CA LEU A 250 14.99 -12.13 -11.26
C LEU A 250 15.39 -13.60 -11.08
N ALA A 251 14.88 -14.26 -10.04
CA ALA A 251 15.10 -15.69 -9.82
C ALA A 251 14.59 -16.56 -10.98
N ASN A 252 13.42 -16.23 -11.54
CA ASN A 252 12.86 -16.93 -12.68
C ASN A 252 13.75 -16.81 -13.92
N ILE A 253 14.30 -15.63 -14.21
CA ILE A 253 15.23 -15.45 -15.35
C ILE A 253 16.40 -16.40 -15.21
N VAL A 254 17.04 -16.47 -14.04
CA VAL A 254 18.14 -17.38 -13.76
C VAL A 254 17.72 -18.85 -13.89
N LEU A 255 16.59 -19.23 -13.29
CA LEU A 255 16.12 -20.61 -13.31
C LEU A 255 15.70 -21.05 -14.71
N ILE A 256 15.06 -20.18 -15.50
CA ILE A 256 14.71 -20.44 -16.90
C ILE A 256 15.97 -20.70 -17.75
N PHE A 257 17.04 -19.95 -17.53
CA PHE A 257 18.32 -20.21 -18.19
C PHE A 257 18.83 -21.64 -17.92
N PHE A 258 18.75 -22.11 -16.66
CA PHE A 258 19.10 -23.49 -16.33
C PHE A 258 18.19 -24.52 -16.99
N ILE A 259 16.87 -24.26 -17.08
CA ILE A 259 15.89 -25.13 -17.75
C ILE A 259 16.20 -25.22 -19.26
N ILE A 260 16.55 -24.09 -19.89
CA ILE A 260 16.97 -24.04 -21.30
C ILE A 260 18.23 -24.88 -21.51
N LYS A 261 19.26 -24.72 -20.67
CA LYS A 261 20.48 -25.49 -20.74
C LYS A 261 20.28 -27.00 -20.61
N GLN A 262 19.23 -27.42 -19.89
CA GLN A 262 18.82 -28.83 -19.77
C GLN A 262 17.92 -29.34 -20.92
N GLY A 263 17.60 -28.51 -21.91
CA GLY A 263 16.73 -28.88 -23.03
C GLY A 263 15.24 -29.07 -22.63
N LYS A 264 14.85 -28.70 -21.41
CA LYS A 264 13.49 -28.96 -20.86
C LYS A 264 12.53 -27.77 -20.99
N PHE A 265 13.00 -26.64 -21.53
CA PHE A 265 12.20 -25.41 -21.59
C PHE A 265 10.91 -25.55 -22.39
N GLY A 266 10.94 -26.23 -23.53
CA GLY A 266 9.76 -26.37 -24.39
C GLY A 266 8.59 -27.06 -23.69
N SER A 267 8.85 -28.17 -22.98
CA SER A 267 7.82 -28.88 -22.20
C SER A 267 7.32 -28.04 -21.02
N PHE A 268 8.24 -27.45 -20.27
CA PHE A 268 7.88 -26.61 -19.14
C PHE A 268 7.06 -25.37 -19.56
N PHE A 269 7.46 -24.71 -20.65
CA PHE A 269 6.70 -23.59 -21.22
C PHE A 269 5.30 -23.99 -21.64
N LYS A 270 5.15 -25.13 -22.35
CA LYS A 270 3.85 -25.64 -22.79
C LYS A 270 2.90 -25.85 -21.61
N ASP A 271 3.38 -26.43 -20.51
CA ASP A 271 2.57 -26.70 -19.31
C ASP A 271 2.21 -25.44 -18.51
N ASN A 272 2.96 -24.36 -18.70
CA ASN A 272 2.83 -23.11 -17.94
C ASN A 272 2.60 -21.87 -18.82
N LYS A 273 2.23 -22.07 -20.09
CA LYS A 273 2.11 -21.07 -21.14
C LYS A 273 1.31 -19.84 -20.69
N LEU A 274 0.15 -20.04 -20.05
CA LEU A 274 -0.68 -18.93 -19.58
C LEU A 274 0.07 -18.05 -18.58
N LEU A 275 0.75 -18.63 -17.59
CA LEU A 275 1.47 -17.87 -16.58
C LEU A 275 2.65 -17.10 -17.18
N PHE A 276 3.36 -17.68 -18.15
CA PHE A 276 4.41 -16.98 -18.89
C PHE A 276 3.88 -15.78 -19.68
N ILE A 277 2.76 -15.96 -20.37
CA ILE A 277 2.12 -14.87 -21.13
C ILE A 277 1.68 -13.76 -20.17
N LEU A 278 1.01 -14.10 -19.07
CA LEU A 278 0.55 -13.12 -18.06
C LEU A 278 1.72 -12.37 -17.43
N TRP A 279 2.81 -13.06 -17.06
CA TRP A 279 4.00 -12.43 -16.51
C TRP A 279 4.64 -11.47 -17.51
N SER A 280 4.83 -11.89 -18.76
CA SER A 280 5.40 -11.04 -19.81
C SER A 280 4.54 -9.81 -20.10
N ILE A 281 3.22 -9.98 -20.22
CA ILE A 281 2.28 -8.86 -20.45
C ILE A 281 2.30 -7.89 -19.25
N GLN A 282 2.40 -8.39 -18.02
CA GLN A 282 2.47 -7.55 -16.84
C GLN A 282 3.75 -6.69 -16.84
N ILE A 283 4.89 -7.27 -17.22
CA ILE A 283 6.17 -6.52 -17.37
C ILE A 283 6.00 -5.42 -18.44
N VAL A 284 5.53 -5.78 -19.63
CA VAL A 284 5.32 -4.81 -20.71
C VAL A 284 4.40 -3.67 -20.29
N PHE A 285 3.30 -4.00 -19.61
CA PHE A 285 2.32 -3.03 -19.14
C PHE A 285 2.91 -2.05 -18.11
N ILE A 286 3.67 -2.55 -17.12
CA ILE A 286 4.31 -1.71 -16.11
C ILE A 286 5.30 -0.74 -16.74
N HIS A 287 6.13 -1.21 -17.68
CA HIS A 287 7.07 -0.36 -18.39
C HIS A 287 6.37 0.66 -19.30
N ALA A 288 5.29 0.27 -19.97
CA ALA A 288 4.48 1.19 -20.78
C ALA A 288 3.83 2.31 -19.93
N ILE A 289 3.36 1.99 -18.73
CA ILE A 289 2.86 3.00 -17.78
C ILE A 289 4.00 3.90 -17.32
N ALA A 290 5.17 3.33 -16.98
CA ALA A 290 6.31 4.10 -16.50
C ALA A 290 6.78 5.15 -17.51
N ILE A 291 6.67 4.88 -18.81
CA ILE A 291 7.00 5.84 -19.88
C ILE A 291 6.04 7.04 -19.86
N LYS A 292 4.75 6.82 -19.58
CA LYS A 292 3.69 7.85 -19.68
C LYS A 292 3.36 8.56 -18.38
N SER A 293 3.75 8.03 -17.22
CA SER A 293 3.31 8.54 -15.92
C SER A 293 4.45 8.65 -14.93
N VAL A 294 4.14 9.21 -13.77
CA VAL A 294 4.99 9.26 -12.56
C VAL A 294 5.66 7.91 -12.29
N PRO A 295 6.89 7.89 -11.73
CA PRO A 295 7.63 6.67 -11.44
C PRO A 295 6.73 5.62 -10.77
N VAL A 296 6.63 4.47 -11.40
CA VAL A 296 5.84 3.34 -10.89
C VAL A 296 6.35 3.04 -9.49
N ALA A 297 5.51 3.28 -8.50
CA ALA A 297 5.86 2.95 -7.12
C ALA A 297 6.05 1.44 -7.03
N GLY A 298 7.07 0.98 -6.30
CA GLY A 298 7.36 -0.46 -6.14
C GLY A 298 6.16 -1.31 -5.72
N ARG A 299 5.10 -0.68 -5.21
CA ARG A 299 3.81 -1.33 -4.89
C ARG A 299 3.09 -1.92 -6.10
N VAL A 300 3.21 -1.30 -7.28
CA VAL A 300 2.54 -1.80 -8.51
C VAL A 300 3.21 -3.06 -9.05
N LEU A 301 4.51 -3.24 -8.77
CA LEU A 301 5.26 -4.46 -9.08
C LEU A 301 4.73 -5.70 -8.32
N PHE A 302 3.93 -5.50 -7.29
CA PHE A 302 3.34 -6.58 -6.49
C PHE A 302 2.57 -7.58 -7.34
N TYR A 303 1.79 -7.13 -8.31
CA TYR A 303 1.00 -8.02 -9.17
C TYR A 303 1.87 -8.86 -10.12
N GLN A 304 2.88 -8.24 -10.72
CA GLN A 304 3.88 -8.92 -11.53
C GLN A 304 4.58 -10.01 -10.72
N GLU A 305 5.02 -9.66 -9.52
CA GLU A 305 5.76 -10.56 -8.65
C GLU A 305 4.88 -11.68 -8.08
N CYS A 306 3.57 -11.48 -7.92
CA CYS A 306 2.66 -12.59 -7.59
C CYS A 306 2.65 -13.67 -8.68
N ILE A 307 2.63 -13.28 -9.97
CA ILE A 307 2.67 -14.24 -11.09
C ILE A 307 4.06 -14.89 -11.18
N ALA A 308 5.11 -14.09 -11.05
CA ALA A 308 6.50 -14.58 -11.01
C ALA A 308 6.71 -15.56 -9.86
N PHE A 309 6.15 -15.30 -8.69
CA PHE A 309 6.22 -16.18 -7.52
C PHE A 309 5.57 -17.54 -7.78
N ILE A 310 4.40 -17.56 -8.43
CA ILE A 310 3.76 -18.83 -8.83
C ILE A 310 4.66 -19.64 -9.77
N LEU A 311 5.26 -18.98 -10.77
CA LEU A 311 6.21 -19.61 -11.68
C LEU A 311 7.44 -20.13 -10.94
N PHE A 312 8.02 -19.33 -10.06
CA PHE A 312 9.15 -19.71 -9.21
C PHE A 312 8.84 -20.98 -8.39
N LEU A 313 7.69 -21.01 -7.72
CA LEU A 313 7.26 -22.18 -6.94
C LEU A 313 7.08 -23.42 -7.83
N LYS A 314 6.53 -23.26 -9.04
CA LYS A 314 6.40 -24.37 -10.01
C LYS A 314 7.76 -24.93 -10.44
N ILE A 315 8.69 -24.06 -10.76
CA ILE A 315 10.05 -24.48 -11.13
C ILE A 315 10.69 -25.19 -9.94
N LEU A 316 10.67 -24.56 -8.77
CA LEU A 316 11.31 -25.11 -7.59
C LEU A 316 10.70 -26.47 -7.19
N TYR A 317 9.38 -26.60 -7.22
CA TYR A 317 8.69 -27.84 -6.92
C TYR A 317 8.98 -28.95 -7.95
N SER A 318 9.11 -28.60 -9.23
CA SER A 318 9.43 -29.56 -10.29
C SER A 318 10.83 -30.16 -10.14
N TYR A 319 11.80 -29.38 -9.64
CA TYR A 319 13.19 -29.83 -9.48
C TYR A 319 13.52 -30.31 -8.08
N ARG A 320 12.88 -29.82 -7.06
CA ARG A 320 13.15 -30.09 -5.65
C ARG A 320 11.88 -30.22 -4.84
N PRO A 321 11.02 -31.21 -5.14
CA PRO A 321 9.74 -31.39 -4.41
C PRO A 321 9.95 -31.66 -2.90
N SER A 322 11.10 -32.23 -2.53
CA SER A 322 11.47 -32.51 -1.14
C SER A 322 11.69 -31.26 -0.28
N LEU A 323 11.84 -30.08 -0.88
CA LEU A 323 11.91 -28.83 -0.11
C LEU A 323 10.57 -28.51 0.56
N PHE A 324 9.47 -28.93 -0.03
CA PHE A 324 8.13 -28.59 0.43
C PHE A 324 7.58 -29.68 1.35
N GLY A 325 7.18 -29.29 2.56
CA GLY A 325 6.63 -30.19 3.58
C GLY A 325 7.65 -31.10 4.26
N ASN A 326 8.94 -30.83 4.10
CA ASN A 326 9.99 -31.41 4.89
C ASN A 326 10.06 -30.68 6.24
N LEU A 327 9.90 -31.38 7.34
CA LEU A 327 9.93 -30.80 8.69
C LEU A 327 11.24 -30.05 8.99
N ILE A 328 12.37 -30.54 8.44
CA ILE A 328 13.68 -29.88 8.59
C ILE A 328 13.67 -28.46 7.99
N ILE A 329 12.79 -28.18 7.04
CA ILE A 329 12.65 -26.87 6.38
C ILE A 329 11.47 -26.08 6.96
N GLU A 330 10.34 -26.74 7.19
CA GLU A 330 9.12 -26.10 7.68
C GLU A 330 9.28 -25.58 9.13
N ILE A 331 9.99 -26.30 10.01
CA ILE A 331 10.24 -25.83 11.36
C ILE A 331 11.10 -24.58 11.39
N PRO A 332 12.27 -24.49 10.72
CA PRO A 332 13.01 -23.23 10.60
C PRO A 332 12.21 -22.11 9.96
N ALA A 333 11.41 -22.40 8.92
CA ALA A 333 10.56 -21.40 8.29
C ALA A 333 9.51 -20.86 9.27
N PHE A 334 8.89 -21.71 10.09
CA PHE A 334 7.97 -21.30 11.14
C PHE A 334 8.66 -20.45 12.21
N VAL A 335 9.86 -20.88 12.68
CA VAL A 335 10.64 -20.13 13.67
C VAL A 335 11.05 -18.74 13.14
N LEU A 336 11.48 -18.67 11.88
CA LEU A 336 11.78 -17.39 11.23
C LEU A 336 10.55 -16.50 11.13
N LEU A 337 9.40 -17.05 10.73
CA LEU A 337 8.13 -16.28 10.70
C LEU A 337 7.78 -15.77 12.09
N ALA A 338 7.89 -16.61 13.12
CA ALA A 338 7.64 -16.20 14.51
C ALA A 338 8.59 -15.10 14.96
N GLY A 339 9.89 -15.20 14.62
CA GLY A 339 10.90 -14.17 14.91
C GLY A 339 10.61 -12.85 14.19
N ILE A 340 10.26 -12.90 12.90
CA ILE A 340 9.83 -11.73 12.13
C ILE A 340 8.58 -11.11 12.74
N GLY A 341 7.60 -11.93 13.10
CA GLY A 341 6.36 -11.47 13.73
C GLY A 341 6.60 -10.81 15.08
N PHE A 342 7.47 -11.38 15.91
CA PHE A 342 7.86 -10.79 17.19
C PHE A 342 8.54 -9.43 17.01
N HIS A 343 9.47 -9.33 16.07
CA HIS A 343 10.16 -8.08 15.75
C HIS A 343 9.18 -6.99 15.28
N PHE A 344 8.30 -7.31 14.33
CA PHE A 344 7.30 -6.35 13.85
C PHE A 344 6.27 -5.98 14.92
N SER A 345 5.82 -6.95 15.72
CA SER A 345 4.91 -6.68 16.84
C SER A 345 5.53 -5.69 17.83
N GLY A 346 6.81 -5.85 18.15
CA GLY A 346 7.55 -4.90 18.98
C GLY A 346 7.60 -3.51 18.38
N GLN A 347 7.94 -3.39 17.09
CA GLN A 347 7.98 -2.10 16.39
C GLN A 347 6.60 -1.43 16.33
N PHE A 348 5.54 -2.17 15.98
CA PHE A 348 4.19 -1.63 15.90
C PHE A 348 3.64 -1.20 17.25
N ASN A 349 3.91 -1.99 18.30
CA ASN A 349 3.52 -1.64 19.65
C ASN A 349 4.27 -0.41 20.16
N SER A 350 5.58 -0.33 19.95
CA SER A 350 6.39 0.84 20.29
C SER A 350 5.87 2.10 19.60
N TYR A 351 5.54 2.01 18.32
CA TYR A 351 4.96 3.11 17.58
C TYR A 351 3.60 3.56 18.17
N ASN A 352 2.70 2.61 18.44
CA ASN A 352 1.40 2.89 19.05
C ASN A 352 1.55 3.54 20.45
N LEU A 353 2.50 3.07 21.26
CA LEU A 353 2.80 3.67 22.58
C LEU A 353 3.34 5.09 22.44
N THR A 354 4.23 5.34 21.46
CA THR A 354 4.76 6.68 21.20
C THR A 354 3.64 7.64 20.82
N ILE A 355 2.75 7.26 19.88
CA ILE A 355 1.60 8.08 19.51
C ILE A 355 0.70 8.36 20.72
N ASN A 356 0.36 7.34 21.50
CA ASN A 356 -0.49 7.52 22.69
C ASN A 356 0.15 8.45 23.72
N HIS A 357 1.46 8.32 23.96
CA HIS A 357 2.20 9.20 24.87
C HIS A 357 2.22 10.65 24.36
N GLU A 358 2.44 10.84 23.05
CA GLU A 358 2.44 12.18 22.44
C GLU A 358 1.07 12.84 22.53
N ILE A 359 -0.01 12.09 22.27
CA ILE A 359 -1.39 12.58 22.44
C ILE A 359 -1.64 13.01 23.88
N GLN A 360 -1.26 12.18 24.85
CA GLN A 360 -1.44 12.52 26.27
C GLN A 360 -0.65 13.78 26.66
N THR A 361 0.58 13.90 26.18
CA THR A 361 1.41 15.07 26.45
C THR A 361 0.79 16.34 25.88
N ILE A 362 0.24 16.29 24.68
CA ILE A 362 -0.40 17.45 24.03
C ILE A 362 -1.72 17.80 24.70
N THR A 363 -2.52 16.80 25.11
CA THR A 363 -3.79 17.06 25.80
C THR A 363 -3.61 17.58 27.21
N ASN A 364 -2.51 17.25 27.87
CA ASN A 364 -2.23 17.66 29.26
C ASN A 364 -1.43 18.97 29.34
N ASN A 365 -0.57 19.27 28.36
CA ASN A 365 0.22 20.51 28.34
C ASN A 365 -0.42 21.54 27.40
N ASN A 366 -1.19 22.45 27.96
CA ASN A 366 -1.88 23.50 27.21
C ASN A 366 -0.94 24.52 26.52
N ASP A 367 0.35 24.54 26.80
CA ASP A 367 1.24 25.67 26.51
C ASP A 367 2.36 25.42 25.53
N SER A 368 2.67 24.18 25.16
CA SER A 368 3.77 23.95 24.23
C SER A 368 3.48 22.84 23.25
N ILE A 369 3.62 23.16 21.97
CA ILE A 369 3.79 22.16 20.92
C ILE A 369 5.21 21.62 21.08
N GLN A 370 5.39 20.70 21.99
CA GLN A 370 6.74 20.18 22.26
C GLN A 370 7.14 19.00 21.36
N ARG A 371 6.22 18.42 20.57
CA ARG A 371 6.54 17.22 19.78
C ARG A 371 5.91 17.21 18.41
N ALA A 372 6.75 17.02 17.42
CA ALA A 372 6.47 17.21 16.01
C ALA A 372 5.65 16.11 15.33
N ASN A 373 5.53 14.91 15.88
CA ASN A 373 4.83 13.82 15.21
C ASN A 373 3.36 14.10 15.00
N LEU A 374 2.78 14.97 15.80
CA LEU A 374 1.39 15.38 15.73
C LEU A 374 1.19 16.81 15.22
N VAL A 375 2.25 17.56 14.98
CA VAL A 375 2.12 18.95 14.49
C VAL A 375 1.33 19.00 13.18
N ALA A 376 1.56 18.07 12.28
CA ALA A 376 0.81 17.97 11.04
C ALA A 376 -0.69 17.67 11.27
N LEU A 377 -1.02 16.90 12.30
CA LEU A 377 -2.41 16.60 12.70
C LEU A 377 -3.04 17.75 13.49
N LEU A 378 -2.23 18.55 14.17
CA LEU A 378 -2.65 19.64 15.04
C LEU A 378 -2.85 20.97 14.32
N LEU A 379 -2.32 21.12 13.10
CA LEU A 379 -2.38 22.37 12.34
C LEU A 379 -3.81 22.79 12.01
N ASP A 380 -4.73 21.86 11.87
CA ASP A 380 -6.16 22.12 11.71
C ASP A 380 -7.00 21.22 12.64
N PRO A 381 -7.41 21.72 13.81
CA PRO A 381 -8.23 20.95 14.75
C PRO A 381 -9.58 20.50 14.15
N ASN A 382 -10.08 21.18 13.15
CA ASN A 382 -11.34 20.85 12.49
C ASN A 382 -11.16 19.94 11.26
N SER A 383 -9.92 19.59 10.91
CA SER A 383 -9.65 18.70 9.79
C SER A 383 -10.31 17.34 9.99
N THR A 384 -10.71 16.71 8.89
CA THR A 384 -11.23 15.35 8.88
C THR A 384 -10.24 14.37 9.53
N THR A 385 -8.94 14.57 9.29
CA THR A 385 -7.86 13.77 9.88
C THR A 385 -7.86 13.86 11.40
N ASN A 386 -7.97 15.06 11.97
CA ASN A 386 -7.95 15.25 13.43
C ASN A 386 -9.23 14.69 14.09
N LYS A 387 -10.39 14.88 13.48
CA LYS A 387 -11.65 14.27 13.94
C LYS A 387 -11.59 12.74 13.90
N SER A 388 -11.03 12.17 12.84
CA SER A 388 -10.85 10.72 12.70
C SER A 388 -9.86 10.19 13.74
N PHE A 389 -8.76 10.88 13.98
CA PHE A 389 -7.79 10.56 14.98
C PHE A 389 -8.42 10.55 16.39
N SER A 390 -9.16 11.59 16.73
CA SER A 390 -9.89 11.70 18.01
C SER A 390 -10.83 10.51 18.25
N ARG A 391 -11.58 10.12 17.22
CA ARG A 391 -12.50 8.98 17.27
C ARG A 391 -11.76 7.64 17.45
N ILE A 392 -10.70 7.41 16.67
CA ILE A 392 -9.98 6.12 16.63
C ILE A 392 -9.26 5.85 17.95
N TYR A 393 -8.63 6.87 18.51
CA TYR A 393 -7.89 6.74 19.77
C TYR A 393 -8.72 7.06 21.01
N ASN A 394 -10.02 7.40 20.83
CA ASN A 394 -10.90 7.82 21.91
C ASN A 394 -10.28 8.94 22.76
N LYS A 395 -9.70 9.93 22.09
CA LYS A 395 -9.06 11.10 22.73
C LYS A 395 -9.85 12.36 22.31
N PRO A 396 -9.90 13.38 23.18
CA PRO A 396 -10.53 14.64 22.81
C PRO A 396 -9.87 15.20 21.55
N VAL A 397 -10.66 15.85 20.69
CA VAL A 397 -10.09 16.64 19.59
C VAL A 397 -9.09 17.60 20.16
N LEU A 398 -7.92 17.69 19.57
CA LEU A 398 -6.80 18.50 20.08
C LEU A 398 -7.13 19.98 19.90
N TYR A 399 -7.89 20.53 20.82
CA TYR A 399 -8.38 21.91 20.79
C TYR A 399 -7.33 22.97 21.16
N GLY A 400 -6.08 22.55 21.38
CA GLY A 400 -5.01 23.48 21.79
C GLY A 400 -4.59 24.52 20.75
N LEU A 401 -4.92 24.29 19.48
CA LEU A 401 -4.53 25.12 18.37
C LEU A 401 -5.75 25.78 17.70
N LYS A 402 -5.72 27.09 17.52
CA LYS A 402 -6.64 27.78 16.62
C LYS A 402 -6.24 27.49 15.18
N THR A 403 -7.18 27.66 14.26
CA THR A 403 -6.98 27.50 12.80
C THR A 403 -5.70 28.25 12.38
N PRO A 404 -4.79 27.60 11.61
CA PRO A 404 -3.62 28.26 11.11
C PRO A 404 -4.02 29.46 10.23
N ILE A 405 -3.40 30.59 10.47
CA ILE A 405 -3.59 31.76 9.64
C ILE A 405 -2.58 31.70 8.50
N TYR A 406 -3.08 31.61 7.27
CA TYR A 406 -2.27 31.67 6.06
C TYR A 406 -2.03 33.12 5.70
N GLU A 407 -0.94 33.67 6.18
CA GLU A 407 -0.46 34.97 5.75
C GLU A 407 0.95 34.83 5.19
N ASP A 408 1.30 35.65 4.21
CA ASP A 408 2.69 35.79 3.79
C ASP A 408 3.44 36.55 4.88
N VAL A 409 4.06 35.79 5.77
CA VAL A 409 4.61 36.29 7.02
C VAL A 409 6.11 36.45 6.87
N TYR A 410 6.62 37.68 7.11
CA TYR A 410 8.04 38.03 7.05
C TYR A 410 8.61 38.14 8.46
N ILE A 411 9.71 37.46 8.77
CA ILE A 411 10.41 37.54 10.04
C ILE A 411 11.80 38.20 9.81
N ASN A 412 12.04 39.38 10.33
CA ASN A 412 13.34 40.06 10.32
C ASN A 412 14.08 39.80 11.63
N GLY A 413 15.21 39.10 11.58
CA GLY A 413 16.05 38.85 12.73
C GLY A 413 17.15 37.81 12.50
N SER A 414 18.28 37.97 13.17
CA SER A 414 19.29 36.92 13.23
C SER A 414 18.75 35.74 14.04
N LEU A 415 18.92 34.53 13.53
CA LEU A 415 18.56 33.30 14.22
C LEU A 415 19.43 33.15 15.46
N ASP A 416 18.85 33.39 16.63
CA ASP A 416 19.46 32.98 17.88
C ASP A 416 19.23 31.48 18.11
N GLU A 417 20.25 30.68 17.81
CA GLU A 417 20.22 29.22 17.94
C GLU A 417 19.82 28.74 19.35
N SER A 418 20.02 29.57 20.35
CA SER A 418 19.71 29.23 21.76
C SER A 418 18.20 29.22 22.08
N LYS A 419 17.37 29.86 21.23
CA LYS A 419 15.92 30.02 21.47
C LYS A 419 15.06 29.24 20.49
N GLN A 420 15.67 28.36 19.72
CA GLN A 420 15.00 27.63 18.64
C GLN A 420 14.78 26.16 19.00
N THR A 421 13.57 25.69 18.83
CA THR A 421 13.26 24.28 19.07
C THR A 421 13.09 23.59 17.72
N ILE A 422 13.95 22.61 17.44
CA ILE A 422 13.72 21.66 16.36
C ILE A 422 12.94 20.50 16.93
N LEU A 423 11.75 20.29 16.42
CA LEU A 423 10.96 19.12 16.73
C LEU A 423 11.19 18.07 15.64
N LYS A 424 11.68 16.91 16.05
CA LYS A 424 11.83 15.74 15.17
C LYS A 424 10.56 14.95 15.21
N GLY A 425 9.94 14.77 14.07
CA GLY A 425 8.76 13.94 13.91
C GLY A 425 9.03 12.75 13.02
N GLN A 426 8.50 11.59 13.37
CA GLN A 426 8.51 10.41 12.52
C GLN A 426 7.08 10.10 12.12
N VAL A 427 6.79 10.29 10.82
CA VAL A 427 5.57 9.77 10.22
C VAL A 427 5.99 8.65 9.28
N TRP A 428 5.78 7.37 9.66
CA TRP A 428 5.97 6.21 8.78
C TRP A 428 7.36 6.06 8.18
N TYR A 429 8.37 5.73 8.78
CA TYR A 429 9.72 5.60 8.20
C TYR A 429 10.32 6.87 7.58
N ASN A 430 9.56 7.98 7.50
CA ASN A 430 10.09 9.27 7.10
C ASN A 430 10.21 10.16 8.32
N TYR A 431 11.39 10.70 8.53
CA TYR A 431 11.64 11.68 9.58
C TYR A 431 11.40 13.07 9.02
N TYR A 432 10.58 13.85 9.71
CA TYR A 432 10.36 15.26 9.41
C TYR A 432 10.92 16.08 10.54
N ASN A 433 11.59 17.16 10.19
CA ASN A 433 11.98 18.19 11.13
C ASN A 433 11.07 19.39 10.92
N TYR A 434 10.60 19.92 12.03
CA TYR A 434 9.85 21.18 12.05
C TYR A 434 10.64 22.16 12.90
N TYR A 435 10.82 23.34 12.35
CA TYR A 435 11.29 24.47 13.12
C TYR A 435 10.07 25.14 13.73
N ILE A 436 10.02 25.26 15.06
CA ILE A 436 8.94 25.94 15.77
C ILE A 436 9.55 27.02 16.66
N ARG A 437 8.99 28.23 16.55
CA ARG A 437 9.36 29.35 17.39
C ARG A 437 8.11 30.08 17.85
N GLU A 438 8.07 30.48 19.14
CA GLU A 438 7.07 31.39 19.65
C GLU A 438 7.30 32.79 19.09
N LEU A 439 6.26 33.41 18.52
CA LEU A 439 6.30 34.78 18.04
C LEU A 439 6.05 35.75 19.18
N LYS A 440 6.84 36.81 19.27
CA LYS A 440 6.60 37.90 20.22
C LYS A 440 5.31 38.65 19.83
N SER A 441 4.70 39.34 20.77
CA SER A 441 3.46 40.09 20.55
C SER A 441 3.54 41.15 19.45
N SER A 442 4.75 41.69 19.24
CA SER A 442 5.05 42.71 18.22
C SER A 442 5.36 42.15 16.83
N GLU A 443 5.49 40.82 16.68
CA GLU A 443 5.88 40.20 15.42
C GLU A 443 4.65 39.72 14.65
N TYR A 444 4.40 40.30 13.48
CA TYR A 444 3.19 40.01 12.70
C TYR A 444 3.44 39.14 11.47
N TYR A 445 4.63 39.19 10.87
CA TYR A 445 4.92 38.54 9.60
C TYR A 445 6.23 37.75 9.63
N ALA A 446 6.24 36.57 9.08
CA ALA A 446 7.45 35.73 8.99
C ALA A 446 7.64 35.16 7.58
N LYS A 447 8.83 35.25 7.02
CA LYS A 447 9.25 34.59 5.79
C LYS A 447 10.49 33.76 6.03
N ALA A 448 10.42 32.48 5.75
CA ALA A 448 11.59 31.61 5.87
C ALA A 448 12.23 31.37 4.50
N THR A 449 13.55 31.45 4.45
CA THR A 449 14.35 31.17 3.26
C THR A 449 15.21 29.95 3.49
N TYR A 450 15.25 29.02 2.55
CA TYR A 450 15.96 27.75 2.65
C TYR A 450 16.94 27.53 1.51
N TRP A 451 17.91 26.65 1.82
CA TRP A 451 18.83 26.14 0.80
C TRP A 451 18.25 24.96 0.02
N SER A 452 17.27 24.26 0.57
CA SER A 452 16.64 23.11 -0.06
C SER A 452 15.12 23.26 -0.03
N THR A 453 14.43 22.73 -1.03
CA THR A 453 12.98 22.69 -1.06
C THR A 453 12.49 21.77 0.06
N PRO A 454 11.63 22.21 0.96
CA PRO A 454 11.07 21.33 1.98
C PRO A 454 10.17 20.30 1.34
N TYR A 455 10.28 19.06 1.79
CA TYR A 455 9.51 17.95 1.30
C TYR A 455 8.70 17.33 2.42
N ILE A 456 7.39 17.42 2.33
CA ILE A 456 6.48 16.77 3.28
C ILE A 456 5.55 15.85 2.50
N HIS A 457 5.67 14.56 2.76
CA HIS A 457 4.91 13.55 2.05
C HIS A 457 3.58 13.32 2.74
N TYR A 458 2.86 13.99 3.34
CA TYR A 458 1.57 13.77 4.02
C TYR A 458 1.23 14.87 5.04
N ALA A 459 1.58 16.09 4.68
CA ALA A 459 1.13 17.21 5.47
C ALA A 459 -0.37 17.47 5.23
N PRO A 460 -1.09 18.07 6.17
CA PRO A 460 -2.42 18.61 5.95
C PRO A 460 -2.47 19.50 4.70
N ASP A 461 -3.62 19.61 4.06
CA ASP A 461 -3.79 20.35 2.80
C ASP A 461 -3.18 21.75 2.84
N CYS A 462 -3.23 22.38 4.00
CA CYS A 462 -2.61 23.67 4.25
C CYS A 462 -1.10 23.69 4.00
N ILE A 463 -0.38 22.69 4.52
CA ILE A 463 1.07 22.61 4.35
C ILE A 463 1.40 22.18 2.91
N ASN A 464 0.58 21.35 2.27
CA ASN A 464 0.75 21.02 0.87
C ASN A 464 0.66 22.26 -0.03
N GLN A 465 -0.29 23.17 0.22
CA GLN A 465 -0.39 24.45 -0.49
C GLN A 465 0.85 25.32 -0.28
N LEU A 466 1.36 25.38 0.95
CA LEU A 466 2.60 26.11 1.26
C LEU A 466 3.79 25.52 0.50
N LEU A 467 3.87 24.17 0.42
CA LEU A 467 4.95 23.48 -0.29
C LEU A 467 4.88 23.65 -1.80
N GLU A 468 3.69 23.67 -2.39
CA GLU A 468 3.53 23.96 -3.82
C GLU A 468 3.97 25.40 -4.16
N LYS A 469 3.69 26.36 -3.29
CA LYS A 469 4.22 27.73 -3.43
C LYS A 469 5.75 27.76 -3.29
N ALA A 470 6.31 26.98 -2.35
CA ALA A 470 7.74 26.88 -2.10
C ALA A 470 8.54 26.28 -3.25
N LYS A 471 7.98 25.31 -3.97
CA LYS A 471 8.63 24.73 -5.17
C LYS A 471 8.88 25.76 -6.26
N LYS A 472 8.16 26.88 -6.25
CA LYS A 472 8.25 27.95 -7.26
C LYS A 472 9.15 29.11 -6.83
N SER A 473 9.57 29.18 -5.59
CA SER A 473 10.42 30.25 -5.07
C SER A 473 11.32 29.74 -3.95
N ALA A 474 12.51 30.34 -3.79
CA ALA A 474 13.40 30.05 -2.67
C ALA A 474 12.86 30.55 -1.31
N THR A 475 11.69 31.14 -1.29
CA THR A 475 11.03 31.68 -0.10
C THR A 475 9.72 30.98 0.14
N ILE A 476 9.50 30.52 1.38
CA ILE A 476 8.32 29.76 1.77
C ILE A 476 7.48 30.60 2.72
N PRO A 477 6.18 30.74 2.49
CA PRO A 477 5.27 31.22 3.50
C PRO A 477 5.25 30.23 4.67
N VAL A 478 5.23 30.76 5.88
CA VAL A 478 5.22 29.97 7.09
C VAL A 478 3.82 29.86 7.67
N CYS A 479 3.57 28.79 8.42
CA CYS A 479 2.30 28.61 9.11
C CYS A 479 2.39 29.24 10.50
N ILE A 480 1.43 30.08 10.87
CA ILE A 480 1.28 30.61 12.23
C ILE A 480 0.15 29.89 12.93
N ILE A 481 0.45 29.38 14.12
CA ILE A 481 -0.50 28.69 14.97
C ILE A 481 -0.76 29.52 16.22
N HIS A 482 -2.01 29.59 16.62
CA HIS A 482 -2.43 30.16 17.89
C HIS A 482 -2.71 29.05 18.92
N SER A 483 -2.07 29.11 20.08
CA SER A 483 -2.40 28.24 21.19
C SER A 483 -3.65 28.72 21.95
N LYS A 484 -4.23 27.90 22.84
CA LYS A 484 -5.34 28.28 23.72
C LYS A 484 -5.04 29.51 24.56
N ASN A 485 -3.78 29.72 24.92
CA ASN A 485 -3.33 30.85 25.74
C ASN A 485 -2.96 32.08 24.92
N ASN A 486 -3.44 32.19 23.69
CA ASN A 486 -3.15 33.27 22.74
C ASN A 486 -1.66 33.43 22.37
N LYS A 487 -0.82 32.47 22.68
CA LYS A 487 0.54 32.43 22.18
C LYS A 487 0.54 32.08 20.70
N ARG A 488 1.39 32.72 19.93
CA ARG A 488 1.55 32.50 18.47
C ARG A 488 2.86 31.78 18.23
N PHE A 489 2.83 30.77 17.39
CA PHE A 489 4.01 30.01 16.98
C PHE A 489 4.13 30.02 15.47
N VAL A 490 5.34 30.23 14.96
CA VAL A 490 5.68 29.98 13.57
C VAL A 490 6.18 28.56 13.41
N ILE A 491 5.63 27.83 12.45
CA ILE A 491 6.05 26.46 12.11
C ILE A 491 6.59 26.46 10.70
N VAL A 492 7.80 25.93 10.57
CA VAL A 492 8.50 25.80 9.32
C VAL A 492 8.89 24.35 9.09
N PRO A 493 8.34 23.66 8.10
CA PRO A 493 8.73 22.29 7.78
C PRO A 493 10.11 22.28 7.09
N ILE A 494 10.96 21.30 7.48
CA ILE A 494 12.31 21.14 6.95
C ILE A 494 12.48 19.69 6.48
N GLU A 495 13.08 19.49 5.31
CA GLU A 495 13.34 18.15 4.76
C GLU A 495 14.51 17.46 5.48
N GLY A 496 14.31 16.21 5.90
CA GLY A 496 15.34 15.31 6.40
C GLY A 496 15.99 15.73 7.73
N GLU A 497 17.18 15.25 8.00
CA GLU A 497 18.03 15.63 9.15
C GLU A 497 18.69 16.99 8.98
N THR A 498 17.99 17.92 8.40
CA THR A 498 18.55 19.25 8.14
C THR A 498 18.69 19.98 9.46
N SER A 499 19.89 20.38 9.79
CA SER A 499 20.15 21.27 10.92
C SER A 499 19.56 22.65 10.64
N VAL A 500 19.20 23.37 11.71
CA VAL A 500 18.76 24.81 11.63
C VAL A 500 19.73 25.66 10.81
N LYS A 501 21.00 25.26 10.70
CA LYS A 501 22.03 25.90 9.86
C LYS A 501 21.68 26.03 8.38
N LYS A 502 20.69 25.29 7.87
CA LYS A 502 20.21 25.41 6.50
C LYS A 502 19.09 26.46 6.33
N ILE A 503 18.53 26.99 7.40
CA ILE A 503 17.64 28.14 7.36
C ILE A 503 18.52 29.39 7.20
N ILE A 504 18.47 30.04 6.04
CA ILE A 504 19.35 31.17 5.73
C ILE A 504 18.92 32.43 6.49
N SER A 505 17.63 32.68 6.55
CA SER A 505 17.09 33.82 7.28
C SER A 505 15.61 33.63 7.59
N ILE A 506 15.18 34.14 8.71
CA ILE A 506 13.78 34.39 9.02
C ILE A 506 13.65 35.90 9.20
N THR A 507 12.89 36.55 8.35
CA THR A 507 12.71 37.98 8.36
C THR A 507 11.40 38.35 9.06
N LEU A 508 11.45 39.02 10.21
CA LEU A 508 10.31 39.50 10.98
C LEU A 508 10.05 40.96 10.62
N HIS A 509 8.84 41.28 10.27
CA HIS A 509 8.36 42.64 10.19
C HIS A 509 7.61 43.01 11.47
N ASN A 510 7.95 44.15 12.06
CA ASN A 510 7.24 44.76 13.18
C ASN A 510 5.99 45.49 12.70
#